data_812f2d744ee3b82ad2fc81408b558c62
#
_entry.id   812f2d744ee3b82ad2fc81408b558c62
#
_cell.length_a   1.000
_cell.length_b   1.000
_cell.length_c   1.000
_cell.angle_alpha   90.00
_cell.angle_beta   90.00
_cell.angle_gamma   90.00
#
_symmetry.space_group_name_H-M   'P 1'
#
loop_
_entity.id
_entity.type
_entity.pdbx_description
1 polymer ?
#
loop_
_entity_poly.entity_id
_entity_poly.type
_entity_poly.pdbx_seq_one_letter_code
_entity_poly.pdbx_strand_id
1 'polypeptide(L)'
;KVQSHPWTENQFRQSVDSYSSTVIEHPGDVVGFCILQPVVDEANLLLMAVDPSMQGKGLGYQLLEQSLQLLKNDPVQIFLEVRESNVAAIALYQKSGFHQIDVRKNYYPKAGGGKEHAVIMVKMCSDNFADLFKM
;
A
#
# COMPACT_ATOMS: atom_id res chain seq x y z
N LYS A 1 -19.21 -22.56 -17.42
CA LYS A 1 -18.70 -21.21 -17.49
C LYS A 1 -17.18 -21.20 -17.66
N VAL A 2 -16.73 -20.47 -18.61
CA VAL A 2 -15.30 -20.36 -18.82
C VAL A 2 -14.69 -19.50 -17.73
N GLN A 3 -13.71 -20.05 -17.07
CA GLN A 3 -13.00 -19.31 -16.05
C GLN A 3 -11.97 -18.42 -16.73
N SER A 4 -12.18 -17.14 -16.62
CA SER A 4 -11.23 -16.20 -17.14
C SER A 4 -10.15 -15.95 -16.11
N HIS A 5 -9.41 -14.90 -16.30
CA HIS A 5 -8.37 -14.50 -15.38
C HIS A 5 -8.95 -14.27 -13.97
N PRO A 6 -8.25 -14.70 -12.91
CA PRO A 6 -8.77 -14.53 -11.55
C PRO A 6 -9.16 -13.09 -11.21
N TRP A 7 -8.49 -12.12 -11.82
CA TRP A 7 -8.77 -10.72 -11.55
C TRP A 7 -10.17 -10.30 -11.95
N THR A 8 -10.77 -10.98 -12.91
CA THR A 8 -12.11 -10.59 -13.39
C THR A 8 -13.19 -10.85 -12.36
N GLU A 9 -12.91 -11.68 -11.36
CA GLU A 9 -13.87 -11.97 -10.29
C GLU A 9 -13.65 -11.10 -9.07
N ASN A 10 -12.59 -10.30 -9.07
CA ASN A 10 -12.27 -9.45 -7.94
C ASN A 10 -12.95 -8.10 -8.11
N GLN A 11 -13.46 -7.56 -7.03
CA GLN A 11 -14.06 -6.25 -7.02
C GLN A 11 -13.35 -5.38 -5.99
N PHE A 12 -13.06 -4.16 -6.40
CA PHE A 12 -12.45 -3.19 -5.51
C PHE A 12 -13.49 -2.17 -5.12
N ARG A 13 -13.67 -1.99 -3.84
CA ARG A 13 -14.61 -1.00 -3.31
C ARG A 13 -13.86 0.00 -2.45
N GLN A 14 -14.15 1.27 -2.64
CA GLN A 14 -13.52 2.34 -1.92
C GLN A 14 -14.54 3.07 -1.05
N SER A 15 -14.12 3.38 0.15
CA SER A 15 -14.84 4.24 1.05
C SER A 15 -13.94 5.43 1.36
N VAL A 16 -14.41 6.65 1.12
CA VAL A 16 -13.62 7.86 1.30
C VAL A 16 -14.28 8.74 2.34
N ASP A 17 -13.52 9.06 3.34
CA ASP A 17 -13.91 9.99 4.39
C ASP A 17 -12.63 10.73 4.75
N SER A 18 -12.19 10.71 6.01
CA SER A 18 -10.86 11.19 6.35
C SER A 18 -9.77 10.21 5.89
N TYR A 19 -10.14 8.96 5.63
CA TYR A 19 -9.25 7.95 5.08
C TYR A 19 -9.78 7.43 3.77
N SER A 20 -8.87 6.96 2.91
CA SER A 20 -9.24 6.25 1.69
C SER A 20 -9.05 4.77 1.95
N SER A 21 -10.14 4.05 2.07
CA SER A 21 -10.12 2.61 2.38
C SER A 21 -10.57 1.84 1.14
N THR A 22 -9.76 0.92 0.68
CA THR A 22 -10.07 0.07 -0.46
C THR A 22 -10.06 -1.38 -0.02
N VAL A 23 -11.08 -2.12 -0.39
CA VAL A 23 -11.12 -3.56 -0.14
C VAL A 23 -11.14 -4.30 -1.46
N ILE A 24 -10.62 -5.52 -1.45
CA ILE A 24 -10.72 -6.42 -2.60
C ILE A 24 -11.58 -7.60 -2.16
N GLU A 25 -12.57 -7.92 -2.96
CA GLU A 25 -13.52 -9.00 -2.70
C GLU A 25 -13.36 -10.10 -3.73
N HIS A 26 -13.49 -11.38 -3.30
CA HIS A 26 -13.32 -12.52 -4.17
C HIS A 26 -14.02 -13.74 -3.58
N PRO A 27 -14.95 -14.31 -4.30
CA PRO A 27 -16.20 -13.71 -4.70
C PRO A 27 -17.08 -13.58 -3.49
N GLY A 28 -17.44 -12.37 -3.16
CA GLY A 28 -18.33 -12.09 -2.03
C GLY A 28 -17.64 -11.92 -0.68
N ASP A 29 -16.39 -12.37 -0.55
CA ASP A 29 -15.63 -12.24 0.70
C ASP A 29 -14.55 -11.20 0.55
N VAL A 30 -14.31 -10.44 1.62
CA VAL A 30 -13.20 -9.51 1.65
C VAL A 30 -11.91 -10.31 1.84
N VAL A 31 -11.01 -10.22 0.88
CA VAL A 31 -9.74 -10.95 0.91
C VAL A 31 -8.54 -10.03 1.04
N GLY A 32 -8.75 -8.74 1.09
CA GLY A 32 -7.67 -7.78 1.30
C GLY A 32 -8.21 -6.39 1.51
N PHE A 33 -7.36 -5.52 2.09
CA PHE A 33 -7.72 -4.12 2.27
C PHE A 33 -6.47 -3.26 2.30
N CYS A 34 -6.68 -1.98 2.02
CA CYS A 34 -5.61 -0.98 2.04
C CYS A 34 -6.21 0.32 2.55
N ILE A 35 -5.57 0.92 3.54
CA ILE A 35 -6.05 2.17 4.13
C ILE A 35 -4.97 3.22 3.94
N LEU A 36 -5.34 4.30 3.26
CA LEU A 36 -4.48 5.45 3.02
C LEU A 36 -5.08 6.66 3.70
N GLN A 37 -4.22 7.54 4.19
CA GLN A 37 -4.64 8.80 4.80
C GLN A 37 -4.15 9.94 3.93
N PRO A 38 -5.05 10.60 3.19
CA PRO A 38 -4.67 11.81 2.46
C PRO A 38 -4.42 12.94 3.44
N VAL A 39 -3.35 13.69 3.24
CA VAL A 39 -3.00 14.83 4.08
C VAL A 39 -2.49 15.94 3.16
N VAL A 40 -3.34 16.92 2.86
CA VAL A 40 -3.03 18.04 1.98
C VAL A 40 -2.55 17.51 0.62
N ASP A 41 -1.27 17.64 0.29
CA ASP A 41 -0.70 17.17 -0.97
C ASP A 41 0.15 15.91 -0.80
N GLU A 42 -0.06 15.19 0.30
CA GLU A 42 0.65 13.93 0.59
C GLU A 42 -0.35 12.86 1.00
N ALA A 43 0.15 11.65 1.21
CA ALA A 43 -0.65 10.59 1.78
C ALA A 43 0.24 9.65 2.57
N ASN A 44 -0.36 8.99 3.55
CA ASN A 44 0.30 7.96 4.34
C ASN A 44 -0.40 6.63 4.10
N LEU A 45 0.37 5.59 3.79
CA LEU A 45 -0.17 4.24 3.78
C LEU A 45 -0.17 3.75 5.22
N LEU A 46 -1.34 3.54 5.79
CA LEU A 46 -1.47 3.20 7.20
C LEU A 46 -1.52 1.71 7.43
N LEU A 47 -2.19 0.98 6.56
CA LEU A 47 -2.44 -0.43 6.80
C LEU A 47 -2.77 -1.11 5.48
N MET A 48 -2.24 -2.31 5.32
CA MET A 48 -2.53 -3.11 4.14
C MET A 48 -2.38 -4.58 4.49
N ALA A 49 -3.31 -5.39 4.03
CA ALA A 49 -3.25 -6.83 4.26
C ALA A 49 -4.00 -7.56 3.14
N VAL A 50 -3.53 -8.77 2.85
CA VAL A 50 -4.18 -9.69 1.95
C VAL A 50 -4.27 -11.03 2.66
N ASP A 51 -5.44 -11.67 2.55
CA ASP A 51 -5.66 -12.98 3.16
C ASP A 51 -4.54 -13.94 2.74
N PRO A 52 -3.94 -14.68 3.69
CA PRO A 52 -2.85 -15.58 3.36
C PRO A 52 -3.18 -16.60 2.26
N SER A 53 -4.44 -17.05 2.18
CA SER A 53 -4.84 -18.01 1.16
C SER A 53 -4.81 -17.40 -0.24
N MET A 54 -4.78 -16.08 -0.34
CA MET A 54 -4.78 -15.37 -1.61
C MET A 54 -3.42 -14.76 -1.95
N GLN A 55 -2.43 -14.93 -1.10
CA GLN A 55 -1.10 -14.38 -1.36
C GLN A 55 -0.39 -15.18 -2.46
N GLY A 56 0.61 -14.56 -3.07
CA GLY A 56 1.34 -15.18 -4.15
C GLY A 56 0.65 -15.09 -5.51
N LYS A 57 -0.46 -14.37 -5.59
CA LYS A 57 -1.25 -14.24 -6.83
C LYS A 57 -1.20 -12.84 -7.40
N GLY A 58 -0.35 -11.98 -6.87
CA GLY A 58 -0.25 -10.60 -7.32
C GLY A 58 -1.35 -9.69 -6.81
N LEU A 59 -2.21 -10.18 -5.91
CA LEU A 59 -3.33 -9.38 -5.42
C LEU A 59 -2.86 -8.19 -4.58
N GLY A 60 -1.80 -8.38 -3.80
CA GLY A 60 -1.25 -7.28 -2.99
C GLY A 60 -0.81 -6.12 -3.85
N TYR A 61 -0.10 -6.41 -4.92
CA TYR A 61 0.35 -5.39 -5.86
C TYR A 61 -0.83 -4.69 -6.51
N GLN A 62 -1.82 -5.47 -6.96
CA GLN A 62 -2.99 -4.91 -7.61
C GLN A 62 -3.79 -4.04 -6.66
N LEU A 63 -3.99 -4.52 -5.43
CA LEU A 63 -4.70 -3.75 -4.41
C LEU A 63 -4.00 -2.43 -4.13
N LEU A 64 -2.68 -2.47 -3.98
CA LEU A 64 -1.91 -1.26 -3.70
C LEU A 64 -2.02 -0.27 -4.87
N GLU A 65 -1.78 -0.74 -6.10
CA GLU A 65 -1.84 0.13 -7.28
C GLU A 65 -3.23 0.74 -7.43
N GLN A 66 -4.27 -0.07 -7.24
CA GLN A 66 -5.64 0.42 -7.35
C GLN A 66 -5.93 1.46 -6.27
N SER A 67 -5.47 1.21 -5.04
CA SER A 67 -5.70 2.12 -3.93
C SER A 67 -5.02 3.47 -4.16
N LEU A 68 -3.80 3.45 -4.68
CA LEU A 68 -3.08 4.68 -4.96
C LEU A 68 -3.77 5.49 -6.06
N GLN A 69 -4.30 4.82 -7.07
CA GLN A 69 -5.00 5.50 -8.16
C GLN A 69 -6.31 6.14 -7.70
N LEU A 70 -6.90 5.61 -6.64
CA LEU A 70 -8.17 6.11 -6.14
C LEU A 70 -8.02 7.30 -5.19
N LEU A 71 -6.79 7.68 -4.85
CA LEU A 71 -6.56 8.88 -4.04
C LEU A 71 -6.99 10.11 -4.82
N LYS A 72 -7.80 10.95 -4.17
CA LYS A 72 -8.39 12.12 -4.83
C LYS A 72 -7.65 13.41 -4.59
N ASN A 73 -6.71 13.41 -3.65
CA ASN A 73 -5.94 14.62 -3.36
C ASN A 73 -4.70 14.76 -4.24
N ASP A 74 -4.46 13.83 -5.17
CA ASP A 74 -3.35 13.89 -6.12
C ASP A 74 -2.02 14.16 -5.41
N PRO A 75 -1.61 13.29 -4.50
CA PRO A 75 -0.46 13.58 -3.65
C PRO A 75 0.84 13.62 -4.44
N VAL A 76 1.77 14.46 -4.00
CA VAL A 76 3.10 14.54 -4.60
C VAL A 76 3.99 13.42 -4.06
N GLN A 77 3.72 12.92 -2.88
CA GLN A 77 4.47 11.80 -2.32
C GLN A 77 3.63 11.04 -1.31
N ILE A 78 3.97 9.78 -1.14
CA ILE A 78 3.25 8.87 -0.27
C ILE A 78 4.25 8.18 0.63
N PHE A 79 3.98 8.18 1.94
CA PHE A 79 4.86 7.61 2.95
C PHE A 79 4.28 6.36 3.56
N LEU A 80 5.14 5.47 4.03
CA LEU A 80 4.74 4.32 4.83
C LEU A 80 5.85 3.96 5.81
N GLU A 81 5.46 3.24 6.86
CA GLU A 81 6.39 2.59 7.78
C GLU A 81 6.12 1.10 7.76
N VAL A 82 7.18 0.31 7.76
CA VAL A 82 7.06 -1.15 7.72
C VAL A 82 8.13 -1.76 8.61
N ARG A 83 7.80 -2.87 9.28
CA ARG A 83 8.78 -3.62 10.07
C ARG A 83 9.90 -4.12 9.16
N GLU A 84 11.14 -4.01 9.60
CA GLU A 84 12.26 -4.47 8.79
C GLU A 84 12.18 -5.98 8.51
N SER A 85 11.54 -6.74 9.38
CA SER A 85 11.38 -8.18 9.18
C SER A 85 10.35 -8.53 8.13
N ASN A 86 9.50 -7.58 7.74
CA ASN A 86 8.45 -7.85 6.76
C ASN A 86 9.01 -7.73 5.34
N VAL A 87 9.84 -8.70 4.97
CA VAL A 87 10.56 -8.69 3.70
C VAL A 87 9.60 -8.70 2.51
N ALA A 88 8.52 -9.46 2.63
CA ALA A 88 7.55 -9.56 1.54
C ALA A 88 6.86 -8.22 1.29
N ALA A 89 6.49 -7.51 2.34
CA ALA A 89 5.86 -6.20 2.19
C ALA A 89 6.84 -5.19 1.61
N ILE A 90 8.08 -5.19 2.10
CA ILE A 90 9.09 -4.28 1.57
C ILE A 90 9.30 -4.50 0.08
N ALA A 91 9.38 -5.77 -0.35
CA ALA A 91 9.54 -6.09 -1.77
C ALA A 91 8.34 -5.61 -2.58
N LEU A 92 7.13 -5.77 -2.05
CA LEU A 92 5.93 -5.28 -2.69
C LEU A 92 5.97 -3.76 -2.87
N TYR A 93 6.34 -3.05 -1.81
CA TYR A 93 6.39 -1.59 -1.86
C TYR A 93 7.46 -1.12 -2.84
N GLN A 94 8.61 -1.79 -2.87
CA GLN A 94 9.66 -1.45 -3.84
C GLN A 94 9.17 -1.65 -5.28
N LYS A 95 8.43 -2.72 -5.52
CA LYS A 95 7.86 -2.98 -6.83
C LYS A 95 6.88 -1.87 -7.24
N SER A 96 6.19 -1.28 -6.28
CA SER A 96 5.25 -0.19 -6.54
C SER A 96 5.91 1.17 -6.61
N GLY A 97 7.22 1.25 -6.48
CA GLY A 97 7.94 2.51 -6.63
C GLY A 97 8.31 3.19 -5.32
N PHE A 98 8.10 2.55 -4.19
CA PHE A 98 8.56 3.07 -2.92
C PHE A 98 10.04 2.75 -2.74
N HIS A 99 10.75 3.62 -2.05
CA HIS A 99 12.14 3.37 -1.69
C HIS A 99 12.39 3.84 -0.26
N GLN A 100 13.38 3.23 0.36
CA GLN A 100 13.71 3.53 1.75
C GLN A 100 14.40 4.88 1.87
N ILE A 101 13.95 5.68 2.82
CA ILE A 101 14.57 6.98 3.09
C ILE A 101 15.11 7.08 4.51
N ASP A 102 14.66 6.23 5.42
CA ASP A 102 15.08 6.33 6.81
C ASP A 102 14.80 5.03 7.54
N VAL A 103 15.33 4.91 8.74
CA VAL A 103 15.08 3.80 9.65
C VAL A 103 14.84 4.37 11.04
N ARG A 104 13.72 3.99 11.66
CA ARG A 104 13.46 4.33 13.06
C ARG A 104 13.91 3.15 13.90
N LYS A 105 14.96 3.34 14.66
CA LYS A 105 15.58 2.24 15.39
C LYS A 105 14.73 1.84 16.59
N ASN A 106 14.65 0.53 16.81
CA ASN A 106 13.99 -0.06 17.98
C ASN A 106 12.56 0.45 18.16
N TYR A 107 11.80 0.49 17.07
CA TYR A 107 10.49 1.10 17.05
C TYR A 107 9.37 0.11 17.36
N TYR A 108 9.43 -1.08 16.77
CA TYR A 108 8.37 -2.09 16.94
C TYR A 108 8.77 -3.14 17.96
N PRO A 109 7.86 -3.49 18.89
CA PRO A 109 8.13 -4.61 19.78
C PRO A 109 8.13 -5.93 19.01
N LYS A 110 9.03 -6.83 19.41
CA LYS A 110 9.12 -8.17 18.82
C LYS A 110 8.44 -9.19 19.70
N ALA A 111 7.88 -10.24 19.11
CA ALA A 111 7.25 -11.31 19.83
C ALA A 111 8.29 -12.00 20.70
N GLY A 112 8.87 -12.37 21.26
CA GLY A 112 9.88 -13.01 22.07
C GLY A 112 10.77 -12.04 22.84
N GLY A 113 10.44 -10.73 22.79
CA GLY A 113 11.22 -9.73 23.50
C GLY A 113 12.13 -8.93 22.56
N GLY A 114 12.58 -7.77 23.04
CA GLY A 114 13.36 -6.86 22.24
C GLY A 114 12.51 -6.07 21.26
N LYS A 115 13.17 -5.36 20.37
CA LYS A 115 12.51 -4.48 19.40
C LYS A 115 13.18 -4.61 18.05
N GLU A 116 12.45 -4.31 16.99
CA GLU A 116 13.01 -4.24 15.66
C GLU A 116 12.81 -2.84 15.09
N HIS A 117 13.55 -2.55 14.02
CA HIS A 117 13.50 -1.25 13.39
C HIS A 117 12.27 -1.11 12.51
N ALA A 118 11.84 0.14 12.32
CA ALA A 118 10.86 0.49 11.30
C ALA A 118 11.61 1.07 10.13
N VAL A 119 11.27 0.60 8.93
CA VAL A 119 11.79 1.13 7.68
C VAL A 119 10.80 2.15 7.17
N ILE A 120 11.26 3.37 6.89
CA ILE A 120 10.43 4.44 6.35
C ILE A 120 10.65 4.47 4.85
N MET A 121 9.57 4.40 4.10
CA MET A 121 9.64 4.40 2.64
C MET A 121 8.78 5.50 2.07
N VAL A 122 9.16 5.97 0.90
CA VAL A 122 8.44 7.02 0.19
C VAL A 122 8.31 6.66 -1.28
N LYS A 123 7.17 7.00 -1.85
CA LYS A 123 6.94 6.94 -3.29
C LYS A 123 6.73 8.36 -3.78
N MET A 124 7.56 8.79 -4.72
CA MET A 124 7.36 10.07 -5.38
C MET A 124 6.38 9.86 -6.54
N CYS A 125 5.38 10.70 -6.62
CA CYS A 125 4.40 10.63 -7.69
C CYS A 125 4.96 11.39 -8.89
N SER A 126 5.47 10.66 -9.87
CA SER A 126 6.32 11.21 -10.92
C SER A 126 5.69 12.36 -11.69
N ASP A 127 4.39 12.31 -11.94
CA ASP A 127 3.72 13.37 -12.68
C ASP A 127 3.81 14.69 -11.94
N ASN A 128 3.49 14.66 -10.63
CA ASN A 128 3.56 15.85 -9.80
C ASN A 128 5.00 16.31 -9.63
N PHE A 129 5.90 15.35 -9.48
CA PHE A 129 7.31 15.66 -9.34
C PHE A 129 7.84 16.34 -10.61
N ALA A 130 7.46 15.83 -11.78
CA ALA A 130 7.87 16.44 -13.03
C ALA A 130 7.36 17.87 -13.15
N ASP A 131 6.13 18.13 -12.71
CA ASP A 131 5.54 19.46 -12.79
C ASP A 131 6.27 20.47 -11.91
N LEU A 132 6.87 20.02 -10.82
CA LEU A 132 7.64 20.94 -9.96
C LEU A 132 8.84 21.53 -10.67
N PHE A 133 9.36 20.86 -11.69
CA PHE A 133 10.54 21.30 -12.41
C PHE A 133 10.22 21.87 -13.79
N LYS A 134 8.95 21.92 -14.13
CA LYS A 134 8.53 22.60 -15.34
C LYS A 134 8.29 24.05 -15.01
N MET A 135 9.25 24.82 -15.28
CA MET A 135 9.13 26.24 -14.96
C MET A 135 8.92 27.06 -16.20
#